data_1ba686985825c4ed8620585dbeb697dc
#
_entry.id   1ba686985825c4ed8620585dbeb697dc
#
_cell.length_a   1.000
_cell.length_b   1.000
_cell.length_c   1.000
_cell.angle_alpha   90.00
_cell.angle_beta   90.00
_cell.angle_gamma   90.00
#
_symmetry.space_group_name_H-M   'P 1'
#
loop_
_entity.id
_entity.type
_entity.pdbx_description
1 polymer ?
#
loop_
_entity_poly.entity_id
_entity_poly.type
_entity_poly.pdbx_seq_one_letter_code
_entity_poly.pdbx_strand_id
1 'polypeptide(L)'
;MKLDLHYAENIMMLLSLIAIPAMLLGAVWVILLWHHRYTISSLWREPVLRHPVLIIESDDWGPGPKAHGQQLHRIAQVLARHHDARGHPAVMTLGIALALPDVGRMKQDNYQRYYRRLLSPVSCPAIFDVMRRGVASGVFTLQLHGLEHYWPPVLLWAIQTNTALKDWLLGDEFPRTEELPSAVQSRWTNTMRLPSRAIPEVEIKAAAALEVKIFSRIFKAVPEVAVPPTFLWNETVEGAWLRLGCVLS
;
A
#
# COMPACT_ATOMS: atom_id res chain seq x y z
N MET A 1 5.49 25.39 74.95
CA MET A 1 6.64 24.59 74.46
C MET A 1 6.31 23.14 74.08
N LYS A 2 5.49 22.33 74.83
CA LYS A 2 5.10 20.97 74.40
C LYS A 2 4.02 20.97 73.31
N LEU A 3 3.12 21.97 73.27
CA LEU A 3 2.08 22.08 72.23
C LEU A 3 2.67 22.39 70.84
N ASP A 4 3.73 23.21 70.78
CA ASP A 4 4.36 23.62 69.52
C ASP A 4 5.09 22.44 68.84
N LEU A 5 5.66 21.53 69.61
CA LEU A 5 6.39 20.37 69.10
C LEU A 5 5.44 19.38 68.40
N HIS A 6 4.27 19.15 69.00
CA HIS A 6 3.27 18.22 68.43
C HIS A 6 2.61 18.75 67.15
N TYR A 7 2.48 20.08 67.04
CA TYR A 7 1.98 20.74 65.86
C TYR A 7 2.98 20.65 64.69
N ALA A 8 4.26 20.82 65.01
CA ALA A 8 5.35 20.68 64.02
C ALA A 8 5.52 19.24 63.51
N GLU A 9 5.37 18.24 64.38
CA GLU A 9 5.40 16.81 63.99
C GLU A 9 4.22 16.43 63.09
N ASN A 10 3.01 16.92 63.38
CA ASN A 10 1.83 16.69 62.54
C ASN A 10 1.94 17.35 61.19
N ILE A 11 2.50 18.57 61.09
CA ILE A 11 2.75 19.25 59.84
C ILE A 11 3.81 18.49 59.00
N MET A 12 4.92 18.07 59.63
CA MET A 12 5.95 17.27 58.93
C MET A 12 5.39 15.94 58.43
N MET A 13 4.54 15.26 59.22
CA MET A 13 3.89 14.03 58.81
C MET A 13 2.93 14.25 57.63
N LEU A 14 2.15 15.36 57.67
CA LEU A 14 1.26 15.72 56.56
C LEU A 14 2.01 16.10 55.29
N LEU A 15 3.12 16.83 55.40
CA LEU A 15 3.97 17.18 54.28
C LEU A 15 4.65 15.93 53.67
N SER A 16 5.10 14.99 54.49
CA SER A 16 5.69 13.74 54.01
C SER A 16 4.67 12.84 53.29
N LEU A 17 3.42 12.86 53.74
CA LEU A 17 2.32 12.09 53.12
C LEU A 17 1.99 12.58 51.70
N ILE A 18 2.24 13.83 51.38
CA ILE A 18 2.08 14.41 50.04
C ILE A 18 3.37 14.36 49.23
N ALA A 19 4.50 14.65 49.86
CA ALA A 19 5.78 14.74 49.18
C ALA A 19 6.29 13.39 48.65
N ILE A 20 6.08 12.29 49.40
CA ILE A 20 6.53 10.94 48.99
C ILE A 20 5.78 10.48 47.73
N PRO A 21 4.42 10.51 47.65
CA PRO A 21 3.70 10.15 46.44
C PRO A 21 4.07 11.05 45.25
N ALA A 22 4.25 12.36 45.48
CA ALA A 22 4.65 13.28 44.43
C ALA A 22 6.04 12.97 43.87
N MET A 23 7.02 12.64 44.73
CA MET A 23 8.35 12.19 44.30
C MET A 23 8.30 10.87 43.54
N LEU A 24 7.51 9.89 44.01
CA LEU A 24 7.34 8.62 43.32
C LEU A 24 6.72 8.82 41.94
N LEU A 25 5.70 9.65 41.83
CA LEU A 25 5.08 10.01 40.55
C LEU A 25 6.07 10.70 39.61
N GLY A 26 6.86 11.64 40.14
CA GLY A 26 7.92 12.29 39.40
C GLY A 26 8.98 11.31 38.90
N ALA A 27 9.40 10.37 39.75
CA ALA A 27 10.36 9.34 39.36
C ALA A 27 9.81 8.44 38.24
N VAL A 28 8.54 8.03 38.32
CA VAL A 28 7.87 7.25 37.25
C VAL A 28 7.87 8.04 35.93
N TRP A 29 7.53 9.35 35.97
CA TRP A 29 7.58 10.18 34.77
C TRP A 29 8.97 10.31 34.18
N VAL A 30 10.00 10.51 35.00
CA VAL A 30 11.39 10.57 34.55
C VAL A 30 11.81 9.24 33.88
N ILE A 31 11.44 8.09 34.48
CA ILE A 31 11.74 6.77 33.91
C ILE A 31 11.04 6.60 32.55
N LEU A 32 9.76 6.97 32.45
CA LEU A 32 8.97 6.88 31.22
C LEU A 32 9.56 7.79 30.13
N LEU A 33 9.86 9.03 30.43
CA LEU A 33 10.48 9.97 29.50
C LEU A 33 11.86 9.48 29.04
N TRP A 34 12.66 8.93 29.95
CA TRP A 34 13.96 8.38 29.59
C TRP A 34 13.84 7.11 28.73
N HIS A 35 12.90 6.23 29.06
CA HIS A 35 12.62 5.01 28.28
C HIS A 35 12.16 5.34 26.85
N HIS A 36 11.28 6.33 26.71
CA HIS A 36 10.72 6.75 25.43
C HIS A 36 11.46 7.92 24.75
N ARG A 37 12.66 8.30 25.24
CA ARG A 37 13.38 9.48 24.77
C ARG A 37 13.62 9.53 23.26
N TYR A 38 13.87 8.38 22.63
CA TYR A 38 14.08 8.29 21.18
C TYR A 38 12.78 8.55 20.41
N THR A 39 11.68 7.96 20.83
CA THR A 39 10.35 8.20 20.26
C THR A 39 9.94 9.66 20.41
N ILE A 40 10.11 10.23 21.61
CA ILE A 40 9.81 11.64 21.89
C ILE A 40 10.67 12.54 21.01
N SER A 41 11.98 12.28 20.91
CA SER A 41 12.88 13.06 20.06
C SER A 41 12.53 12.95 18.58
N SER A 42 12.10 11.77 18.11
CA SER A 42 11.64 11.55 16.74
C SER A 42 10.39 12.38 16.46
N LEU A 43 9.36 12.27 17.31
CA LEU A 43 8.11 13.04 17.18
C LEU A 43 8.35 14.56 17.26
N TRP A 44 9.27 14.99 18.13
CA TRP A 44 9.62 16.43 18.25
C TRP A 44 10.34 16.99 17.03
N ARG A 45 11.04 16.14 16.28
CA ARG A 45 11.75 16.49 15.05
C ARG A 45 10.94 16.23 13.80
N GLU A 46 9.75 15.67 13.94
CA GLU A 46 8.86 15.40 12.81
C GLU A 46 8.53 16.73 12.09
N PRO A 47 8.77 16.80 10.77
CA PRO A 47 8.49 18.02 10.02
C PRO A 47 7.01 18.33 10.04
N VAL A 48 6.67 19.55 10.49
CA VAL A 48 5.29 20.04 10.49
C VAL A 48 5.03 20.79 9.20
N LEU A 49 3.97 20.39 8.50
CA LEU A 49 3.53 21.09 7.30
C LEU A 49 2.96 22.46 7.68
N ARG A 50 3.43 23.51 7.02
CA ARG A 50 2.96 24.90 7.25
C ARG A 50 1.54 25.13 6.71
N HIS A 51 1.13 24.33 5.76
CA HIS A 51 -0.17 24.42 5.08
C HIS A 51 -0.79 23.03 4.97
N PRO A 52 -2.13 22.94 4.96
CA PRO A 52 -2.81 21.68 4.65
C PRO A 52 -2.35 21.16 3.29
N VAL A 53 -2.08 19.86 3.22
CA VAL A 53 -1.77 19.15 1.98
C VAL A 53 -2.89 18.18 1.70
N LEU A 54 -3.46 18.24 0.49
CA LEU A 54 -4.41 17.26 0.00
C LEU A 54 -3.65 16.25 -0.85
N ILE A 55 -3.69 14.99 -0.44
CA ILE A 55 -3.15 13.87 -1.20
C ILE A 55 -4.34 13.19 -1.89
N ILE A 56 -4.23 13.01 -3.20
CA ILE A 56 -5.23 12.30 -4.00
C ILE A 56 -4.57 11.04 -4.54
N GLU A 57 -5.03 9.89 -4.10
CA GLU A 57 -4.53 8.59 -4.51
C GLU A 57 -5.66 7.71 -5.00
N SER A 58 -5.36 6.82 -5.95
CA SER A 58 -6.30 5.83 -6.46
C SER A 58 -5.53 4.62 -6.95
N ASP A 59 -5.88 3.46 -6.42
CA ASP A 59 -5.25 2.19 -6.73
C ASP A 59 -5.98 1.43 -7.85
N ASP A 60 -5.49 0.25 -8.19
CA ASP A 60 -6.08 -0.70 -9.13
C ASP A 60 -6.12 -0.26 -10.59
N TRP A 61 -5.34 0.73 -10.94
CA TRP A 61 -5.18 1.11 -12.34
C TRP A 61 -4.29 0.12 -13.07
N GLY A 62 -4.80 -0.46 -14.15
CA GLY A 62 -4.06 -1.48 -14.88
C GLY A 62 -4.67 -1.81 -16.24
N PRO A 63 -4.45 -3.04 -16.75
CA PRO A 63 -5.15 -3.50 -17.94
C PRO A 63 -6.66 -3.43 -17.72
N GLY A 64 -7.39 -2.91 -18.69
CA GLY A 64 -8.83 -2.72 -18.54
C GLY A 64 -9.49 -2.33 -19.86
N PRO A 65 -10.85 -2.29 -19.87
CA PRO A 65 -11.62 -1.91 -21.03
C PRO A 65 -11.36 -0.46 -21.43
N LYS A 66 -11.68 -0.11 -22.67
CA LYS A 66 -11.52 1.26 -23.20
C LYS A 66 -12.21 2.32 -22.33
N ALA A 67 -13.30 1.96 -21.66
CA ALA A 67 -14.02 2.86 -20.74
C ALA A 67 -13.14 3.36 -19.58
N HIS A 68 -12.24 2.54 -19.04
CA HIS A 68 -11.30 2.95 -17.97
C HIS A 68 -10.37 4.07 -18.46
N GLY A 69 -9.84 3.97 -19.68
CA GLY A 69 -9.05 5.04 -20.28
C GLY A 69 -9.85 6.34 -20.46
N GLN A 70 -11.14 6.24 -20.82
CA GLN A 70 -12.01 7.42 -20.94
C GLN A 70 -12.29 8.07 -19.58
N GLN A 71 -12.51 7.27 -18.53
CA GLN A 71 -12.72 7.77 -17.17
C GLN A 71 -11.45 8.46 -16.65
N LEU A 72 -10.30 7.81 -16.79
CA LEU A 72 -9.01 8.37 -16.38
C LEU A 72 -8.70 9.68 -17.12
N HIS A 73 -9.06 9.77 -18.41
CA HIS A 73 -8.92 11.02 -19.18
C HIS A 73 -9.77 12.14 -18.60
N ARG A 74 -11.03 11.88 -18.21
CA ARG A 74 -11.89 12.88 -17.55
C ARG A 74 -11.31 13.36 -16.23
N ILE A 75 -10.75 12.44 -15.42
CA ILE A 75 -10.05 12.79 -14.18
C ILE A 75 -8.87 13.71 -14.48
N ALA A 76 -8.02 13.37 -15.46
CA ALA A 76 -6.90 14.21 -15.86
C ALA A 76 -7.33 15.62 -16.28
N GLN A 77 -8.45 15.75 -17.00
CA GLN A 77 -9.00 17.05 -17.38
C GLN A 77 -9.48 17.87 -16.18
N VAL A 78 -10.03 17.23 -15.16
CA VAL A 78 -10.43 17.93 -13.92
C VAL A 78 -9.20 18.41 -13.17
N LEU A 79 -8.23 17.52 -12.93
CA LEU A 79 -6.99 17.85 -12.22
C LEU A 79 -6.23 19.01 -12.89
N ALA A 80 -6.14 19.00 -14.21
CA ALA A 80 -5.48 20.04 -15.00
C ALA A 80 -6.15 21.44 -14.91
N ARG A 81 -7.35 21.56 -14.37
CA ARG A 81 -8.03 22.85 -14.16
C ARG A 81 -7.75 23.47 -12.79
N HIS A 82 -7.22 22.68 -11.86
CA HIS A 82 -6.94 23.12 -10.50
C HIS A 82 -5.44 23.27 -10.31
N HIS A 83 -5.02 24.43 -9.85
CA HIS A 83 -3.60 24.75 -9.65
C HIS A 83 -3.37 25.27 -8.23
N ASP A 84 -2.20 25.01 -7.71
CA ASP A 84 -1.73 25.64 -6.48
C ASP A 84 -1.34 27.11 -6.70
N ALA A 85 -0.95 27.80 -5.63
CA ALA A 85 -0.51 29.20 -5.69
C ALA A 85 0.76 29.42 -6.54
N ARG A 86 1.47 28.35 -6.91
CA ARG A 86 2.69 28.38 -7.74
C ARG A 86 2.40 28.00 -9.20
N GLY A 87 1.16 27.66 -9.51
CA GLY A 87 0.73 27.27 -10.84
C GLY A 87 0.95 25.79 -11.18
N HIS A 88 1.27 24.92 -10.20
CA HIS A 88 1.35 23.49 -10.44
C HIS A 88 -0.06 22.90 -10.46
N PRO A 89 -0.36 21.98 -11.39
CA PRO A 89 -1.67 21.32 -11.44
C PRO A 89 -1.87 20.42 -10.22
N ALA A 90 -3.12 20.14 -9.90
CA ALA A 90 -3.44 19.08 -8.93
C ALA A 90 -2.94 17.74 -9.46
N VAL A 91 -2.33 16.95 -8.57
CA VAL A 91 -1.71 15.66 -8.91
C VAL A 91 -2.50 14.54 -8.25
N MET A 92 -2.75 13.47 -9.00
CA MET A 92 -3.26 12.21 -8.46
C MET A 92 -2.21 11.11 -8.62
N THR A 93 -1.96 10.40 -7.53
CA THR A 93 -1.12 9.21 -7.54
C THR A 93 -1.94 8.01 -7.99
N LEU A 94 -1.43 7.27 -8.97
CA LEU A 94 -2.04 6.06 -9.50
C LEU A 94 -1.27 4.84 -9.04
N GLY A 95 -1.88 3.97 -8.25
CA GLY A 95 -1.38 2.64 -7.94
C GLY A 95 -1.60 1.70 -9.13
N ILE A 96 -0.53 1.23 -9.74
CA ILE A 96 -0.57 0.47 -10.98
C ILE A 96 -0.47 -1.03 -10.72
N ALA A 97 -1.55 -1.77 -10.97
CA ALA A 97 -1.53 -3.22 -11.14
C ALA A 97 -1.11 -3.53 -12.58
N LEU A 98 0.02 -4.21 -12.76
CA LEU A 98 0.67 -4.35 -14.07
C LEU A 98 0.03 -5.41 -14.97
N ALA A 99 -0.75 -6.32 -14.39
CA ALA A 99 -1.32 -7.46 -15.12
C ALA A 99 -2.69 -7.89 -14.59
N LEU A 100 -3.47 -8.47 -15.50
CA LEU A 100 -4.68 -9.24 -15.22
C LEU A 100 -4.55 -10.66 -15.80
N PRO A 101 -5.45 -11.60 -15.45
CA PRO A 101 -5.52 -12.91 -16.09
C PRO A 101 -5.81 -12.74 -17.59
N ASP A 102 -5.08 -13.43 -18.43
CA ASP A 102 -5.43 -13.58 -19.84
C ASP A 102 -6.44 -14.72 -19.97
N VAL A 103 -7.71 -14.38 -19.75
CA VAL A 103 -8.82 -15.35 -19.73
C VAL A 103 -8.91 -16.16 -21.03
N GLY A 104 -8.68 -15.50 -22.16
CA GLY A 104 -8.72 -16.14 -23.48
C GLY A 104 -7.68 -17.25 -23.63
N ARG A 105 -6.43 -16.97 -23.26
CA ARG A 105 -5.34 -17.95 -23.29
C ARG A 105 -5.52 -19.05 -22.24
N MET A 106 -5.96 -18.69 -21.03
CA MET A 106 -6.26 -19.68 -19.98
C MET A 106 -7.37 -20.65 -20.43
N LYS A 107 -8.40 -20.15 -21.11
CA LYS A 107 -9.47 -20.98 -21.67
C LYS A 107 -8.97 -21.94 -22.73
N GLN A 108 -8.10 -21.49 -23.64
CA GLN A 108 -7.47 -22.33 -24.68
C GLN A 108 -6.63 -23.46 -24.09
N ASP A 109 -6.03 -23.26 -22.92
CA ASP A 109 -5.21 -24.24 -22.20
C ASP A 109 -6.02 -25.02 -21.14
N ASN A 110 -7.36 -25.02 -21.21
CA ASN A 110 -8.24 -25.65 -20.23
C ASN A 110 -7.87 -25.32 -18.76
N TYR A 111 -7.39 -24.09 -18.51
CA TYR A 111 -6.96 -23.61 -17.19
C TYR A 111 -5.84 -24.44 -16.53
N GLN A 112 -5.01 -25.06 -17.35
CA GLN A 112 -3.85 -25.81 -16.82
C GLN A 112 -2.73 -24.88 -16.37
N ARG A 113 -2.62 -23.68 -16.97
CA ARG A 113 -1.60 -22.67 -16.68
C ARG A 113 -2.23 -21.30 -16.50
N TYR A 114 -1.54 -20.50 -15.70
CA TYR A 114 -1.86 -19.10 -15.57
C TYR A 114 -1.15 -18.30 -16.67
N TYR A 115 -1.88 -17.44 -17.36
CA TYR A 115 -1.37 -16.51 -18.36
C TYR A 115 -1.72 -15.09 -17.96
N ARG A 116 -0.79 -14.15 -18.22
CA ARG A 116 -0.91 -12.72 -17.90
C ARG A 116 -1.22 -11.91 -19.15
N ARG A 117 -2.14 -10.97 -19.01
CA ARG A 117 -2.33 -9.84 -19.91
C ARG A 117 -1.67 -8.63 -19.24
N LEU A 118 -0.50 -8.22 -19.75
CA LEU A 118 0.24 -7.08 -19.22
C LEU A 118 -0.34 -5.75 -19.73
N LEU A 119 -0.27 -4.72 -18.88
CA LEU A 119 -0.48 -3.34 -19.29
C LEU A 119 0.58 -2.97 -20.34
N SER A 120 0.13 -2.60 -21.53
CA SER A 120 1.03 -2.21 -22.61
C SER A 120 0.31 -1.36 -23.66
N PRO A 121 1.06 -0.63 -24.51
CA PRO A 121 0.48 0.11 -25.66
C PRO A 121 -0.31 -0.78 -26.62
N VAL A 122 0.03 -2.06 -26.69
CA VAL A 122 -0.61 -3.02 -27.59
C VAL A 122 -1.88 -3.62 -26.99
N SER A 123 -1.81 -4.07 -25.73
CA SER A 123 -2.92 -4.75 -25.07
C SER A 123 -4.00 -3.80 -24.56
N CYS A 124 -3.61 -2.60 -24.12
CA CYS A 124 -4.50 -1.63 -23.46
C CYS A 124 -4.15 -0.19 -23.90
N PRO A 125 -4.23 0.14 -25.21
CA PRO A 125 -3.75 1.43 -25.74
C PRO A 125 -4.45 2.63 -25.10
N ALA A 126 -5.76 2.54 -24.88
CA ALA A 126 -6.55 3.67 -24.39
C ALA A 126 -6.10 4.15 -23.00
N ILE A 127 -5.97 3.25 -22.04
CA ILE A 127 -5.57 3.60 -20.68
C ILE A 127 -4.08 3.94 -20.61
N PHE A 128 -3.24 3.18 -21.32
CA PHE A 128 -1.80 3.41 -21.37
C PHE A 128 -1.45 4.82 -21.88
N ASP A 129 -2.09 5.25 -22.95
CA ASP A 129 -1.90 6.58 -23.53
C ASP A 129 -2.32 7.71 -22.58
N VAL A 130 -3.41 7.53 -21.85
CA VAL A 130 -3.86 8.53 -20.86
C VAL A 130 -2.89 8.62 -19.70
N MET A 131 -2.42 7.48 -19.16
CA MET A 131 -1.41 7.47 -18.11
C MET A 131 -0.15 8.21 -18.56
N ARG A 132 0.37 7.88 -19.73
CA ARG A 132 1.58 8.50 -20.27
C ARG A 132 1.42 10.03 -20.46
N ARG A 133 0.28 10.48 -21.00
CA ARG A 133 0.01 11.91 -21.16
C ARG A 133 -0.18 12.62 -19.82
N GLY A 134 -0.86 11.99 -18.87
CA GLY A 134 -1.06 12.56 -17.54
C GLY A 134 0.24 12.72 -16.76
N VAL A 135 1.16 11.76 -16.87
CA VAL A 135 2.52 11.89 -16.30
C VAL A 135 3.28 13.03 -16.99
N ALA A 136 3.24 13.09 -18.33
CA ALA A 136 3.91 14.15 -19.08
C ALA A 136 3.38 15.56 -18.79
N SER A 137 2.11 15.69 -18.43
CA SER A 137 1.47 16.96 -18.05
C SER A 137 1.52 17.26 -16.54
N GLY A 138 2.11 16.36 -15.74
CA GLY A 138 2.25 16.53 -14.29
C GLY A 138 0.98 16.34 -13.47
N VAL A 139 -0.11 15.79 -14.05
CA VAL A 139 -1.35 15.51 -13.32
C VAL A 139 -1.40 14.11 -12.72
N PHE A 140 -0.51 13.21 -13.15
CA PHE A 140 -0.40 11.87 -12.58
C PHE A 140 1.03 11.55 -12.13
N THR A 141 1.12 10.87 -11.00
CA THR A 141 2.32 10.14 -10.54
C THR A 141 1.99 8.66 -10.48
N LEU A 142 2.93 7.79 -10.86
CA LEU A 142 2.71 6.36 -10.89
C LEU A 142 3.44 5.66 -9.75
N GLN A 143 2.75 4.79 -9.06
CA GLN A 143 3.30 3.89 -8.03
C GLN A 143 3.08 2.45 -8.44
N LEU A 144 3.96 1.55 -8.00
CA LEU A 144 3.79 0.12 -8.20
C LEU A 144 2.75 -0.44 -7.22
N HIS A 145 1.65 -0.98 -7.72
CA HIS A 145 0.64 -1.68 -6.93
C HIS A 145 0.67 -3.20 -7.17
N GLY A 146 1.84 -3.72 -7.44
CA GLY A 146 2.08 -5.13 -7.72
C GLY A 146 1.91 -5.53 -9.18
N LEU A 147 2.25 -6.79 -9.46
CA LEU A 147 2.03 -7.35 -10.80
C LEU A 147 0.56 -7.74 -10.98
N GLU A 148 0.00 -8.44 -9.99
CA GLU A 148 -1.42 -8.77 -9.87
C GLU A 148 -1.90 -8.51 -8.44
N HIS A 149 -3.23 -8.38 -8.27
CA HIS A 149 -3.91 -8.25 -6.97
C HIS A 149 -3.97 -9.55 -6.15
N TYR A 150 -3.54 -10.67 -6.72
CA TYR A 150 -3.64 -12.01 -6.15
C TYR A 150 -2.35 -12.79 -6.44
N TRP A 151 -2.18 -13.90 -5.73
CA TRP A 151 -1.13 -14.86 -6.04
C TRP A 151 -1.61 -15.81 -7.15
N PRO A 152 -1.00 -15.83 -8.34
CA PRO A 152 -1.48 -16.60 -9.48
C PRO A 152 -1.74 -18.09 -9.22
N PRO A 153 -0.90 -18.82 -8.47
CA PRO A 153 -1.19 -20.21 -8.12
C PRO A 153 -2.49 -20.38 -7.31
N VAL A 154 -2.79 -19.43 -6.39
CA VAL A 154 -4.03 -19.47 -5.59
C VAL A 154 -5.24 -19.22 -6.47
N LEU A 155 -5.19 -18.23 -7.37
CA LEU A 155 -6.27 -17.99 -8.32
C LEU A 155 -6.50 -19.21 -9.21
N LEU A 156 -5.45 -19.78 -9.77
CA LEU A 156 -5.55 -20.97 -10.64
C LEU A 156 -6.19 -22.15 -9.91
N TRP A 157 -5.75 -22.43 -8.69
CA TRP A 157 -6.36 -23.46 -7.84
C TRP A 157 -7.83 -23.16 -7.54
N ALA A 158 -8.16 -21.92 -7.21
CA ALA A 158 -9.51 -21.51 -6.86
C ALA A 158 -10.50 -21.69 -8.04
N ILE A 159 -10.12 -21.31 -9.26
CA ILE A 159 -10.96 -21.51 -10.44
C ILE A 159 -11.08 -22.99 -10.87
N GLN A 160 -10.12 -23.83 -10.53
CA GLN A 160 -10.19 -25.27 -10.76
C GLN A 160 -11.10 -26.00 -9.77
N THR A 161 -11.25 -25.45 -8.56
CA THR A 161 -12.01 -26.05 -7.46
C THR A 161 -13.36 -25.40 -7.20
N ASN A 162 -13.64 -24.22 -7.76
CA ASN A 162 -14.87 -23.45 -7.56
C ASN A 162 -15.45 -23.03 -8.91
N THR A 163 -16.54 -23.67 -9.32
CA THR A 163 -17.22 -23.41 -10.60
C THR A 163 -17.76 -21.99 -10.68
N ALA A 164 -18.34 -21.45 -9.60
CA ALA A 164 -18.87 -20.08 -9.59
C ALA A 164 -17.77 -19.03 -9.82
N LEU A 165 -16.58 -19.24 -9.24
CA LEU A 165 -15.44 -18.36 -9.46
C LEU A 165 -14.89 -18.49 -10.88
N LYS A 166 -14.92 -19.70 -11.43
CA LYS A 166 -14.56 -19.94 -12.83
C LYS A 166 -15.52 -19.22 -13.78
N ASP A 167 -16.83 -19.32 -13.54
CA ASP A 167 -17.86 -18.68 -14.36
C ASP A 167 -17.75 -17.14 -14.26
N TRP A 168 -17.48 -16.59 -13.06
CA TRP A 168 -17.21 -15.18 -12.88
C TRP A 168 -15.99 -14.73 -13.71
N LEU A 169 -14.88 -15.45 -13.65
CA LEU A 169 -13.68 -15.13 -14.43
C LEU A 169 -13.94 -15.15 -15.93
N LEU A 170 -14.81 -16.06 -16.40
CA LEU A 170 -15.19 -16.21 -17.80
C LEU A 170 -16.17 -15.16 -18.31
N GLY A 171 -16.87 -14.49 -17.40
CA GLY A 171 -17.90 -13.52 -17.71
C GLY A 171 -17.38 -12.20 -18.28
N ASP A 172 -16.08 -11.92 -18.12
CA ASP A 172 -15.47 -10.67 -18.59
C ASP A 172 -14.10 -10.92 -19.22
N GLU A 173 -13.80 -10.17 -20.28
CA GLU A 173 -12.45 -10.12 -20.88
C GLU A 173 -11.43 -9.44 -19.97
N PHE A 174 -11.87 -8.51 -19.14
CA PHE A 174 -11.10 -7.77 -18.14
C PHE A 174 -11.76 -7.97 -16.77
N PRO A 175 -11.59 -9.14 -16.13
CA PRO A 175 -12.23 -9.42 -14.85
C PRO A 175 -11.76 -8.43 -13.78
N ARG A 176 -12.69 -7.94 -13.00
CA ARG A 176 -12.43 -7.00 -11.90
C ARG A 176 -11.88 -7.75 -10.69
N THR A 177 -10.57 -7.91 -10.64
CA THR A 177 -9.90 -8.76 -9.65
C THR A 177 -10.00 -8.23 -8.22
N GLU A 178 -10.37 -6.97 -8.04
CA GLU A 178 -10.75 -6.36 -6.76
C GLU A 178 -12.07 -6.93 -6.19
N GLU A 179 -12.89 -7.57 -7.02
CA GLU A 179 -14.12 -8.26 -6.60
C GLU A 179 -13.91 -9.72 -6.21
N LEU A 180 -12.70 -10.24 -6.35
CA LEU A 180 -12.37 -11.60 -5.91
C LEU A 180 -12.70 -11.79 -4.41
N PRO A 181 -13.08 -13.00 -3.97
CA PRO A 181 -13.18 -13.29 -2.55
C PRO A 181 -11.88 -12.96 -1.82
N SER A 182 -11.95 -12.38 -0.62
CA SER A 182 -10.77 -11.94 0.16
C SER A 182 -9.70 -13.02 0.33
N ALA A 183 -10.11 -14.29 0.40
CA ALA A 183 -9.20 -15.43 0.45
C ALA A 183 -8.34 -15.60 -0.84
N VAL A 184 -8.71 -14.97 -1.95
CA VAL A 184 -7.99 -15.06 -3.24
C VAL A 184 -7.27 -13.76 -3.57
N GLN A 185 -7.66 -12.63 -2.98
CA GLN A 185 -7.11 -11.31 -3.30
C GLN A 185 -5.66 -11.08 -2.84
N SER A 186 -5.14 -11.85 -1.89
CA SER A 186 -3.82 -11.59 -1.35
C SER A 186 -2.70 -11.95 -2.33
N ARG A 187 -1.84 -10.98 -2.63
CA ARG A 187 -0.67 -11.16 -3.49
C ARG A 187 0.45 -11.94 -2.81
N TRP A 188 0.59 -11.80 -1.49
CA TRP A 188 1.76 -12.28 -0.73
C TRP A 188 1.45 -13.42 0.23
N THR A 189 0.24 -13.99 0.14
CA THR A 189 -0.22 -15.03 1.04
C THR A 189 -0.76 -16.22 0.27
N ASN A 190 -0.35 -17.43 0.64
CA ASN A 190 -0.92 -18.66 0.12
C ASN A 190 -2.11 -19.07 0.98
N THR A 191 -3.29 -19.03 0.41
CA THR A 191 -4.58 -19.33 1.05
C THR A 191 -5.21 -20.64 0.56
N MET A 192 -4.50 -21.46 -0.23
CA MET A 192 -5.01 -22.77 -0.68
C MET A 192 -5.34 -23.69 0.51
N ARG A 193 -4.75 -23.44 1.67
CA ARG A 193 -5.03 -24.16 2.91
C ARG A 193 -5.11 -23.17 4.07
N LEU A 194 -5.96 -23.47 5.05
CA LEU A 194 -6.05 -22.71 6.29
C LEU A 194 -5.29 -23.44 7.42
N PRO A 195 -4.61 -22.72 8.30
CA PRO A 195 -4.37 -21.28 8.28
C PRO A 195 -3.50 -20.87 7.09
N SER A 196 -3.76 -19.65 6.56
CA SER A 196 -2.98 -19.09 5.46
C SER A 196 -1.50 -18.93 5.83
N ARG A 197 -0.61 -19.01 4.85
CA ARG A 197 0.84 -18.92 5.05
C ARG A 197 1.43 -17.87 4.12
N ALA A 198 2.49 -17.23 4.57
CA ALA A 198 3.29 -16.40 3.68
C ALA A 198 3.86 -17.25 2.52
N ILE A 199 4.02 -16.61 1.37
CA ILE A 199 4.69 -17.22 0.22
C ILE A 199 6.17 -17.43 0.56
N PRO A 200 6.83 -18.48 0.05
CA PRO A 200 8.26 -18.69 0.26
C PRO A 200 9.11 -17.49 -0.12
N GLU A 201 10.12 -17.18 0.68
CA GLU A 201 10.97 -15.99 0.48
C GLU A 201 11.59 -15.91 -0.93
N VAL A 202 12.00 -17.05 -1.49
CA VAL A 202 12.56 -17.11 -2.85
C VAL A 202 11.54 -16.67 -3.91
N GLU A 203 10.28 -17.02 -3.74
CA GLU A 203 9.20 -16.64 -4.63
C GLU A 203 8.83 -15.16 -4.47
N ILE A 204 8.82 -14.65 -3.22
CA ILE A 204 8.63 -13.23 -2.94
C ILE A 204 9.71 -12.39 -3.64
N LYS A 205 10.98 -12.74 -3.46
CA LYS A 205 12.10 -12.03 -4.10
C LYS A 205 12.02 -12.05 -5.62
N ALA A 206 11.68 -13.20 -6.19
CA ALA A 206 11.52 -13.34 -7.64
C ALA A 206 10.33 -12.54 -8.17
N ALA A 207 9.20 -12.54 -7.45
CA ALA A 207 8.01 -11.77 -7.80
C ALA A 207 8.27 -10.26 -7.74
N ALA A 208 8.85 -9.76 -6.65
CA ALA A 208 9.20 -8.34 -6.51
C ALA A 208 10.17 -7.87 -7.61
N ALA A 209 11.21 -8.66 -7.91
CA ALA A 209 12.14 -8.35 -8.99
C ALA A 209 11.45 -8.31 -10.38
N LEU A 210 10.51 -9.22 -10.61
CA LEU A 210 9.73 -9.25 -11.85
C LEU A 210 8.82 -8.04 -11.98
N GLU A 211 8.15 -7.62 -10.92
CA GLU A 211 7.26 -6.45 -10.88
C GLU A 211 8.01 -5.16 -11.21
N VAL A 212 9.12 -4.90 -10.53
CA VAL A 212 9.96 -3.73 -10.77
C VAL A 212 10.52 -3.74 -12.19
N LYS A 213 10.98 -4.90 -12.68
CA LYS A 213 11.47 -5.07 -14.06
C LYS A 213 10.40 -4.75 -15.10
N ILE A 214 9.17 -5.24 -14.89
CA ILE A 214 8.05 -5.02 -15.82
C ILE A 214 7.63 -3.56 -15.79
N PHE A 215 7.46 -2.96 -14.60
CA PHE A 215 7.15 -1.54 -14.45
C PHE A 215 8.16 -0.67 -15.18
N SER A 216 9.46 -0.89 -14.91
CA SER A 216 10.55 -0.13 -15.54
C SER A 216 10.56 -0.28 -17.06
N ARG A 217 10.25 -1.46 -17.57
CA ARG A 217 10.15 -1.69 -19.02
C ARG A 217 8.97 -0.93 -19.64
N ILE A 218 7.83 -0.89 -18.96
CA ILE A 218 6.60 -0.26 -19.45
C ILE A 218 6.72 1.27 -19.40
N PHE A 219 7.12 1.82 -18.28
CA PHE A 219 7.10 3.27 -18.02
C PHE A 219 8.45 3.95 -18.23
N LYS A 220 9.53 3.19 -18.50
CA LYS A 220 10.91 3.70 -18.65
C LYS A 220 11.42 4.44 -17.40
N ALA A 221 10.89 4.10 -16.23
CA ALA A 221 11.27 4.63 -14.94
C ALA A 221 11.25 3.49 -13.89
N VAL A 222 12.11 3.55 -12.90
CA VAL A 222 12.07 2.64 -11.74
C VAL A 222 10.96 3.14 -10.81
N PRO A 223 10.09 2.27 -10.28
CA PRO A 223 9.11 2.70 -9.29
C PRO A 223 9.82 3.14 -8.01
N GLU A 224 9.53 4.35 -7.53
CA GLU A 224 10.08 4.86 -6.26
C GLU A 224 9.29 4.33 -5.07
N VAL A 225 7.99 4.14 -5.25
CA VAL A 225 7.06 3.68 -4.21
C VAL A 225 6.34 2.42 -4.68
N ALA A 226 6.18 1.47 -3.76
CA ALA A 226 5.35 0.29 -3.93
C ALA A 226 4.27 0.25 -2.85
N VAL A 227 3.04 0.03 -3.27
CA VAL A 227 1.87 -0.14 -2.41
C VAL A 227 1.41 -1.60 -2.49
N PRO A 228 1.46 -2.35 -1.39
CA PRO A 228 1.06 -3.76 -1.43
C PRO A 228 -0.44 -3.91 -1.71
N PRO A 229 -0.85 -4.77 -2.66
CA PRO A 229 -2.26 -5.10 -2.84
C PRO A 229 -2.88 -5.60 -1.54
N THR A 230 -4.10 -5.15 -1.25
CA THR A 230 -4.85 -5.45 -0.02
C THR A 230 -4.16 -5.07 1.29
N PHE A 231 -3.09 -4.28 1.25
CA PHE A 231 -2.30 -3.86 2.41
C PHE A 231 -1.81 -5.03 3.29
N LEU A 232 -1.58 -6.19 2.68
CA LEU A 232 -1.06 -7.38 3.34
C LEU A 232 0.34 -7.72 2.81
N TRP A 233 1.34 -7.57 3.66
CA TRP A 233 2.72 -7.92 3.38
C TRP A 233 3.46 -8.32 4.66
N ASN A 234 4.70 -8.74 4.54
CA ASN A 234 5.60 -9.03 5.63
C ASN A 234 6.99 -8.41 5.38
N GLU A 235 7.85 -8.48 6.37
CA GLU A 235 9.23 -7.95 6.30
C GLU A 235 10.03 -8.48 5.09
N THR A 236 9.75 -9.69 4.63
CA THR A 236 10.41 -10.27 3.45
C THR A 236 10.03 -9.51 2.17
N VAL A 237 8.76 -9.16 2.01
CA VAL A 237 8.25 -8.36 0.89
C VAL A 237 8.86 -6.97 0.94
N GLU A 238 8.79 -6.31 2.09
CA GLU A 238 9.38 -5.01 2.33
C GLU A 238 10.87 -4.99 2.00
N GLY A 239 11.64 -5.90 2.58
CA GLY A 239 13.06 -6.03 2.29
C GLY A 239 13.38 -6.39 0.85
N ALA A 240 12.48 -7.07 0.12
CA ALA A 240 12.67 -7.34 -1.30
C ALA A 240 12.52 -6.06 -2.14
N TRP A 241 11.49 -5.25 -1.90
CA TRP A 241 11.27 -4.00 -2.62
C TRP A 241 12.30 -2.92 -2.27
N LEU A 242 12.67 -2.77 -0.98
CA LEU A 242 13.74 -1.85 -0.56
C LEU A 242 15.07 -2.11 -1.28
N ARG A 243 15.45 -3.37 -1.45
CA ARG A 243 16.68 -3.74 -2.21
C ARG A 243 16.60 -3.38 -3.70
N LEU A 244 15.40 -3.17 -4.23
CA LEU A 244 15.15 -2.78 -5.62
C LEU A 244 14.95 -1.26 -5.77
N GLY A 245 15.10 -0.50 -4.67
CA GLY A 245 14.98 0.96 -4.66
C GLY A 245 13.55 1.47 -4.45
N CYS A 246 12.58 0.59 -4.13
CA CYS A 246 11.21 0.99 -3.83
C CYS A 246 11.01 1.21 -2.33
N VAL A 247 10.38 2.31 -1.95
CA VAL A 247 9.90 2.56 -0.59
C VAL A 247 8.45 2.06 -0.50
N LEU A 248 8.04 1.55 0.67
CA LEU A 248 6.65 1.21 0.93
C LEU A 248 5.87 2.46 1.38
N SER A 249 4.69 2.62 0.85
CA SER A 249 3.71 3.63 1.26
C SER A 249 2.54 2.96 1.97
#